data_8a86716194f60a788784216f2c42f2b5
#
_entry.id   8a86716194f60a788784216f2c42f2b5
#
_cell.length_a   1.000
_cell.length_b   1.000
_cell.length_c   1.000
_cell.angle_alpha   90.00
_cell.angle_beta   90.00
_cell.angle_gamma   90.00
#
_symmetry.space_group_name_H-M   'P 1'
#
loop_
_entity.id
_entity.type
_entity.pdbx_description
1 polymer ?
#
loop_
_entity_poly.entity_id
_entity_poly.type
_entity_poly.pdbx_seq_one_letter_code
_entity_poly.pdbx_strand_id
1 'polypeptide(L)'
;MPSLNRPALYLAVSLLVAPSVLAAQQSRPLEVGAKAPDFSMKGATRYGVLAKPVHLSDFKGKTVVLAFFYKARTKGXTIQMNAYRDQYATLFKDGQGVVLIAISADPDTALASWARDSEFPFLFASDSGTAVAKKYGALADNPGMTNRNLFVVGPDGKIAYRATPFQEVDPKAYQDLGAAIEKQADGR
;
A
#
# COMPACT_ATOMS: atom_id res chain seq x y z
N MET A 1 -10.99 77.47 -16.49
CA MET A 1 -11.81 76.30 -16.20
C MET A 1 -10.92 75.21 -15.64
N PRO A 2 -11.07 74.83 -14.37
CA PRO A 2 -10.22 73.79 -13.79
C PRO A 2 -10.70 72.43 -14.24
N SER A 3 -9.75 71.61 -14.74
CA SER A 3 -9.98 70.21 -15.14
C SER A 3 -10.06 69.32 -13.87
N LEU A 4 -11.15 68.58 -13.78
CA LEU A 4 -11.36 67.62 -12.70
C LEU A 4 -10.60 66.33 -13.02
N ASN A 5 -9.51 66.09 -12.24
CA ASN A 5 -8.79 64.82 -12.29
C ASN A 5 -9.52 63.82 -11.39
N ARG A 6 -10.10 62.79 -11.98
CA ARG A 6 -10.68 61.67 -11.24
C ARG A 6 -9.62 60.59 -11.01
N PRO A 7 -9.31 60.21 -9.81
CA PRO A 7 -8.41 59.09 -9.57
C PRO A 7 -9.12 57.78 -9.92
N ALA A 8 -8.48 56.96 -10.74
CA ALA A 8 -8.97 55.60 -11.01
C ALA A 8 -8.65 54.67 -9.85
N LEU A 9 -9.72 54.11 -9.29
CA LEU A 9 -9.60 53.14 -8.20
C LEU A 9 -9.32 51.74 -8.79
N TYR A 10 -8.10 51.27 -8.63
CA TYR A 10 -7.75 49.88 -9.02
C TYR A 10 -8.07 48.96 -7.87
N LEU A 11 -9.08 48.13 -8.06
CA LEU A 11 -9.39 47.07 -7.10
C LEU A 11 -8.46 45.90 -7.40
N ALA A 12 -7.48 45.68 -6.55
CA ALA A 12 -6.62 44.51 -6.64
C ALA A 12 -7.33 43.32 -5.96
N VAL A 13 -7.84 42.40 -6.77
CA VAL A 13 -8.41 41.14 -6.26
C VAL A 13 -7.26 40.18 -6.05
N SER A 14 -6.88 39.99 -4.80
CA SER A 14 -5.88 39.00 -4.42
C SER A 14 -6.55 37.61 -4.37
N LEU A 15 -6.25 36.78 -5.35
CA LEU A 15 -6.64 35.37 -5.33
C LEU A 15 -5.76 34.63 -4.30
N LEU A 16 -6.32 34.38 -3.13
CA LEU A 16 -5.70 33.50 -2.14
C LEU A 16 -5.90 32.05 -2.59
N VAL A 17 -4.89 31.49 -3.21
CA VAL A 17 -4.87 30.06 -3.52
C VAL A 17 -4.49 29.33 -2.24
N ALA A 18 -5.42 28.55 -1.72
CA ALA A 18 -5.17 27.72 -0.53
C ALA A 18 -4.62 26.36 -0.96
N PRO A 19 -3.32 26.11 -0.80
CA PRO A 19 -2.72 24.83 -1.23
C PRO A 19 -2.94 23.65 -0.28
N SER A 20 -3.61 23.88 0.85
CA SER A 20 -3.64 22.91 1.97
C SER A 20 -4.61 21.74 1.78
N VAL A 21 -5.64 21.89 0.96
CA VAL A 21 -6.71 20.89 0.86
C VAL A 21 -6.29 19.71 -0.04
N LEU A 22 -5.52 19.97 -1.07
CA LEU A 22 -5.09 18.93 -2.02
C LEU A 22 -4.08 17.95 -1.39
N ALA A 23 -3.18 18.44 -0.54
CA ALA A 23 -2.18 17.62 0.14
C ALA A 23 -2.81 16.67 1.17
N ALA A 24 -3.86 17.14 1.87
CA ALA A 24 -4.56 16.32 2.87
C ALA A 24 -5.35 15.17 2.23
N GLN A 25 -5.89 15.35 1.02
CA GLN A 25 -6.63 14.31 0.31
C GLN A 25 -5.73 13.19 -0.21
N GLN A 26 -4.46 13.49 -0.54
CA GLN A 26 -3.51 12.51 -1.07
C GLN A 26 -2.94 11.57 0.00
N SER A 27 -3.14 11.88 1.28
CA SER A 27 -2.60 11.07 2.39
C SER A 27 -3.60 10.10 2.99
N ARG A 28 -4.87 10.13 2.56
CA ARG A 28 -5.91 9.25 3.11
C ARG A 28 -5.84 7.86 2.50
N PRO A 29 -5.90 6.80 3.33
CA PRO A 29 -6.00 5.44 2.81
C PRO A 29 -7.25 5.25 1.95
N LEU A 30 -7.11 4.44 0.90
CA LEU A 30 -8.25 4.07 0.05
C LEU A 30 -9.34 3.42 0.88
N GLU A 31 -10.59 3.72 0.53
CA GLU A 31 -11.76 3.19 1.22
C GLU A 31 -12.17 1.82 0.69
N VAL A 32 -12.84 1.03 1.52
CA VAL A 32 -13.50 -0.20 1.10
C VAL A 32 -14.53 0.15 0.01
N GLY A 33 -14.54 -0.66 -1.05
CA GLY A 33 -15.39 -0.44 -2.23
C GLY A 33 -14.71 0.29 -3.36
N ALA A 34 -13.58 0.97 -3.08
CA ALA A 34 -12.83 1.68 -4.12
C ALA A 34 -12.12 0.66 -5.03
N LYS A 35 -12.02 1.00 -6.31
CA LYS A 35 -11.20 0.24 -7.25
C LYS A 35 -9.73 0.35 -6.82
N ALA A 36 -9.04 -0.78 -6.69
CA ALA A 36 -7.62 -0.80 -6.37
C ALA A 36 -6.82 -0.36 -7.59
N PRO A 37 -6.02 0.72 -7.49
CA PRO A 37 -5.20 1.16 -8.63
C PRO A 37 -4.16 0.11 -9.03
N ASP A 38 -4.01 -0.12 -10.32
CA ASP A 38 -2.94 -0.98 -10.82
C ASP A 38 -1.59 -0.31 -10.59
N PHE A 39 -0.54 -1.11 -10.59
CA PHE A 39 0.82 -0.64 -10.37
C PHE A 39 1.81 -1.49 -11.16
N SER A 40 3.04 -1.01 -11.24
CA SER A 40 4.18 -1.74 -11.79
C SER A 40 5.34 -1.52 -10.82
N MET A 41 5.81 -2.58 -10.18
CA MET A 41 6.91 -2.51 -9.21
C MET A 41 7.90 -3.65 -9.46
N LYS A 42 9.17 -3.40 -9.14
CA LYS A 42 10.16 -4.47 -9.15
C LYS A 42 9.81 -5.47 -8.04
N GLY A 43 9.81 -6.74 -8.38
CA GLY A 43 9.46 -7.82 -7.45
C GLY A 43 10.65 -8.58 -6.94
N ALA A 44 10.46 -9.25 -5.79
CA ALA A 44 11.48 -10.08 -5.17
C ALA A 44 10.84 -11.26 -4.43
N THR A 45 11.52 -12.38 -4.41
CA THR A 45 11.16 -13.54 -3.61
C THR A 45 12.41 -14.06 -2.90
N ARG A 46 12.28 -15.09 -2.10
CA ARG A 46 13.43 -15.72 -1.46
C ARG A 46 14.41 -16.34 -2.46
N TYR A 47 13.98 -16.50 -3.71
CA TYR A 47 14.83 -17.06 -4.78
C TYR A 47 15.56 -15.97 -5.57
N GLY A 48 15.30 -14.70 -5.28
CA GLY A 48 15.98 -13.57 -5.91
C GLY A 48 15.01 -12.51 -6.41
N VAL A 49 15.55 -11.52 -7.11
CA VAL A 49 14.76 -10.48 -7.76
C VAL A 49 14.09 -11.05 -9.01
N LEU A 50 12.90 -10.58 -9.31
CA LEU A 50 12.17 -11.05 -10.50
C LEU A 50 12.66 -10.31 -11.74
N ALA A 51 12.70 -11.03 -12.87
CA ALA A 51 13.12 -10.45 -14.15
C ALA A 51 12.12 -9.44 -14.69
N LYS A 52 10.82 -9.67 -14.42
CA LYS A 52 9.74 -8.80 -14.90
C LYS A 52 9.08 -8.08 -13.73
N PRO A 53 8.60 -6.84 -13.93
CA PRO A 53 7.88 -6.14 -12.85
C PRO A 53 6.57 -6.85 -12.50
N VAL A 54 6.13 -6.61 -11.28
CA VAL A 54 4.87 -7.13 -10.73
C VAL A 54 3.78 -6.07 -10.94
N HIS A 55 2.65 -6.49 -11.47
CA HIS A 55 1.46 -5.65 -11.62
C HIS A 55 0.32 -6.25 -10.80
N LEU A 56 -0.54 -5.41 -10.23
CA LEU A 56 -1.77 -5.92 -9.59
C LEU A 56 -2.59 -6.72 -10.60
N SER A 57 -2.65 -6.25 -11.84
CA SER A 57 -3.42 -6.90 -12.93
C SER A 57 -2.92 -8.29 -13.28
N ASP A 58 -1.70 -8.66 -12.88
CA ASP A 58 -1.20 -10.04 -13.05
C ASP A 58 -2.04 -11.06 -12.27
N PHE A 59 -2.76 -10.61 -11.25
CA PHE A 59 -3.48 -11.47 -10.31
C PHE A 59 -5.00 -11.34 -10.40
N LYS A 60 -5.52 -10.95 -11.56
CA LYS A 60 -6.97 -10.85 -11.79
C LYS A 60 -7.68 -12.15 -11.41
N GLY A 61 -8.80 -12.02 -10.71
CA GLY A 61 -9.59 -13.16 -10.27
C GLY A 61 -9.15 -13.79 -8.97
N LYS A 62 -8.01 -13.34 -8.45
CA LYS A 62 -7.49 -13.80 -7.15
C LYS A 62 -7.74 -12.76 -6.08
N THR A 63 -7.70 -13.18 -4.83
CA THR A 63 -7.66 -12.26 -3.69
C THR A 63 -6.22 -11.82 -3.49
N VAL A 64 -5.96 -10.52 -3.43
CA VAL A 64 -4.60 -9.99 -3.27
C VAL A 64 -4.53 -9.18 -1.98
N VAL A 65 -3.60 -9.56 -1.10
CA VAL A 65 -3.32 -8.81 0.13
C VAL A 65 -2.10 -7.94 -0.14
N LEU A 66 -2.28 -6.62 -0.05
CA LEU A 66 -1.23 -5.63 -0.20
C LEU A 66 -0.85 -5.15 1.20
N ALA A 67 0.31 -5.59 1.68
CA ALA A 67 0.79 -5.26 3.02
C ALA A 67 1.95 -4.29 2.92
N PHE A 68 1.65 -3.00 3.04
CA PHE A 68 2.69 -1.98 3.10
C PHE A 68 3.39 -2.06 4.45
N PHE A 69 4.71 -1.87 4.46
CA PHE A 69 5.48 -1.89 5.70
C PHE A 69 6.61 -0.87 5.64
N TYR A 70 7.03 -0.39 6.80
CA TYR A 70 7.89 0.77 6.93
C TYR A 70 9.28 0.54 6.32
N LYS A 71 9.98 -0.52 6.74
CA LYS A 71 11.35 -0.81 6.29
C LYS A 71 11.74 -2.24 6.64
N ALA A 72 12.45 -2.89 5.72
CA ALA A 72 12.93 -4.26 5.90
C ALA A 72 13.83 -4.36 7.14
N ARG A 73 13.75 -5.49 7.81
CA ARG A 73 14.57 -5.89 8.96
C ARG A 73 14.36 -5.04 10.20
N THR A 74 13.37 -4.14 10.22
CA THR A 74 12.99 -3.44 11.46
C THR A 74 12.14 -4.35 12.35
N LYS A 75 12.09 -4.04 13.64
CA LYS A 75 11.42 -4.89 14.63
C LYS A 75 9.96 -5.19 14.26
N GLY A 76 9.19 -4.18 14.01
CA GLY A 76 7.78 -4.36 13.65
C GLY A 76 7.57 -5.19 12.39
N UNK A 77 8.28 -5.00 11.44
CA UNK A 77 8.14 -5.62 10.31
C UNK A 77 8.50 -6.94 10.36
N THR A 78 9.54 -7.17 11.14
CA THR A 78 9.99 -8.56 11.31
C THR A 78 8.92 -9.40 12.02
N ILE A 79 8.31 -8.85 13.04
CA ILE A 79 7.20 -9.52 13.75
C ILE A 79 6.09 -9.86 12.72
N GLN A 80 5.68 -8.89 11.92
CA GLN A 80 4.58 -9.06 10.96
C GLN A 80 4.91 -10.11 9.90
N MET A 81 6.09 -10.01 9.28
CA MET A 81 6.47 -10.94 8.20
C MET A 81 6.69 -12.37 8.73
N ASN A 82 7.25 -12.51 9.92
CA ASN A 82 7.37 -13.83 10.56
C ASN A 82 5.99 -14.43 10.84
N ALA A 83 5.05 -13.62 11.34
CA ALA A 83 3.68 -14.08 11.57
C ALA A 83 3.02 -14.54 10.28
N TYR A 84 3.22 -13.81 9.18
CA TYR A 84 2.70 -14.19 7.86
C TYR A 84 3.33 -15.50 7.37
N ARG A 85 4.65 -15.65 7.54
CA ARG A 85 5.35 -16.89 7.17
C ARG A 85 4.80 -18.08 7.96
N ASP A 86 4.70 -17.92 9.27
CA ASP A 86 4.30 -19.01 10.17
C ASP A 86 2.83 -19.40 9.99
N GLN A 87 2.00 -18.47 9.52
CA GLN A 87 0.58 -18.68 9.25
C GLN A 87 0.25 -18.74 7.74
N TYR A 88 1.25 -18.96 6.89
CA TYR A 88 1.05 -18.86 5.44
C TYR A 88 0.01 -19.86 4.93
N ALA A 89 0.04 -21.08 5.44
CA ALA A 89 -0.93 -22.11 5.06
C ALA A 89 -2.36 -21.76 5.49
N THR A 90 -2.53 -21.22 6.68
CA THR A 90 -3.86 -20.92 7.22
C THR A 90 -4.40 -19.59 6.74
N LEU A 91 -3.61 -18.51 6.79
CA LEU A 91 -4.06 -17.17 6.38
C LEU A 91 -4.14 -17.01 4.87
N PHE A 92 -3.12 -17.49 4.17
CA PHE A 92 -2.97 -17.21 2.73
C PHE A 92 -3.10 -18.47 1.87
N LYS A 93 -3.58 -19.57 2.44
CA LYS A 93 -3.90 -20.83 1.74
C LYS A 93 -2.70 -21.35 0.91
N ASP A 94 -1.49 -21.14 1.41
CA ASP A 94 -0.23 -21.50 0.70
C ASP A 94 -0.17 -20.85 -0.69
N GLY A 95 -0.77 -19.67 -0.86
CA GLY A 95 -0.77 -18.97 -2.15
C GLY A 95 -1.79 -19.47 -3.16
N GLN A 96 -2.69 -20.36 -2.75
CA GLN A 96 -3.71 -20.90 -3.67
C GLN A 96 -4.92 -19.98 -3.71
N GLY A 97 -5.02 -19.20 -4.78
CA GLY A 97 -6.09 -18.23 -4.98
C GLY A 97 -5.95 -16.96 -4.14
N VAL A 98 -4.94 -16.88 -3.29
CA VAL A 98 -4.63 -15.72 -2.45
C VAL A 98 -3.17 -15.36 -2.64
N VAL A 99 -2.91 -14.10 -2.97
CA VAL A 99 -1.54 -13.59 -3.19
C VAL A 99 -1.24 -12.56 -2.11
N LEU A 100 -0.15 -12.77 -1.37
CA LEU A 100 0.37 -11.76 -0.44
C LEU A 100 1.53 -11.04 -1.10
N ILE A 101 1.42 -9.72 -1.18
CA ILE A 101 2.50 -8.84 -1.66
C ILE A 101 2.88 -7.90 -0.53
N ALA A 102 4.09 -8.05 0.00
CA ALA A 102 4.64 -7.15 1.01
C ALA A 102 5.39 -6.01 0.30
N ILE A 103 5.04 -4.77 0.61
CA ILE A 103 5.45 -3.59 -0.16
C ILE A 103 6.17 -2.59 0.76
N SER A 104 7.36 -2.16 0.34
CA SER A 104 8.08 -1.06 0.99
C SER A 104 8.92 -0.30 -0.02
N ALA A 105 9.55 0.79 0.42
CA ALA A 105 10.45 1.58 -0.42
C ALA A 105 11.85 0.98 -0.50
N ASP A 106 12.13 -0.11 0.19
CA ASP A 106 13.44 -0.77 0.14
C ASP A 106 13.76 -1.26 -1.27
N PRO A 107 15.04 -1.30 -1.67
CA PRO A 107 15.42 -1.87 -2.97
C PRO A 107 15.05 -3.36 -3.08
N ASP A 108 14.70 -3.78 -4.28
CA ASP A 108 14.32 -5.18 -4.59
C ASP A 108 15.41 -6.17 -4.13
N THR A 109 16.69 -5.81 -4.27
CA THR A 109 17.80 -6.67 -3.83
C THR A 109 17.82 -6.85 -2.32
N ALA A 110 17.51 -5.80 -1.56
CA ALA A 110 17.42 -5.88 -0.09
C ALA A 110 16.22 -6.76 0.33
N LEU A 111 15.09 -6.61 -0.38
CA LEU A 111 13.89 -7.43 -0.13
C LEU A 111 14.18 -8.90 -0.43
N ALA A 112 14.86 -9.20 -1.54
CA ALA A 112 15.24 -10.58 -1.91
C ALA A 112 16.16 -11.19 -0.85
N SER A 113 17.15 -10.42 -0.39
CA SER A 113 18.08 -10.87 0.66
C SER A 113 17.33 -11.20 1.95
N TRP A 114 16.43 -10.32 2.37
CA TRP A 114 15.65 -10.55 3.60
C TRP A 114 14.72 -11.76 3.45
N ALA A 115 14.06 -11.88 2.29
CA ALA A 115 13.16 -13.00 2.02
C ALA A 115 13.90 -14.34 2.07
N ARG A 116 15.11 -14.38 1.52
CA ARG A 116 15.97 -15.59 1.54
C ARG A 116 16.40 -15.93 2.97
N ASP A 117 16.93 -14.94 3.69
CA ASP A 117 17.48 -15.16 5.03
C ASP A 117 16.40 -15.62 6.03
N SER A 118 15.15 -15.17 5.84
CA SER A 118 14.03 -15.47 6.72
C SER A 118 13.08 -16.53 6.13
N GLU A 119 13.39 -17.05 4.97
CA GLU A 119 12.61 -18.07 4.25
C GLU A 119 11.15 -17.68 4.05
N PHE A 120 10.89 -16.39 3.73
CA PHE A 120 9.53 -15.93 3.48
C PHE A 120 8.97 -16.53 2.19
N PRO A 121 7.79 -17.15 2.20
CA PRO A 121 7.24 -17.83 1.03
C PRO A 121 6.42 -16.95 0.09
N PHE A 122 6.33 -15.65 0.37
CA PHE A 122 5.46 -14.73 -0.36
C PHE A 122 6.28 -13.70 -1.15
N LEU A 123 5.55 -12.94 -1.95
CA LEU A 123 6.11 -11.94 -2.88
C LEU A 123 6.38 -10.63 -2.15
N PHE A 124 7.48 -10.00 -2.50
CA PHE A 124 7.81 -8.62 -2.11
C PHE A 124 7.81 -7.73 -3.35
N ALA A 125 7.47 -6.45 -3.15
CA ALA A 125 7.56 -5.47 -4.22
C ALA A 125 8.20 -4.19 -3.70
N SER A 126 9.11 -3.65 -4.51
CA SER A 126 9.86 -2.43 -4.20
C SER A 126 9.13 -1.23 -4.78
N ASP A 127 8.61 -0.40 -3.90
CA ASP A 127 7.98 0.89 -4.25
C ASP A 127 9.01 2.02 -4.05
N SER A 128 10.15 1.90 -4.72
CA SER A 128 11.19 2.92 -4.69
C SER A 128 10.62 4.24 -5.23
N GLY A 129 10.67 5.28 -4.41
CA GLY A 129 10.03 6.55 -4.75
C GLY A 129 8.60 6.68 -4.25
N THR A 130 8.03 5.62 -3.68
CA THR A 130 6.73 5.62 -2.97
C THR A 130 5.51 6.04 -3.81
N ALA A 131 5.57 5.85 -5.14
CA ALA A 131 4.47 6.25 -6.03
C ALA A 131 3.21 5.42 -5.78
N VAL A 132 3.37 4.11 -5.51
CA VAL A 132 2.24 3.23 -5.25
C VAL A 132 1.67 3.51 -3.86
N ALA A 133 2.53 3.68 -2.85
CA ALA A 133 2.08 4.05 -1.51
C ALA A 133 1.26 5.34 -1.54
N LYS A 134 1.67 6.30 -2.37
CA LYS A 134 0.91 7.56 -2.53
C LYS A 134 -0.49 7.30 -3.08
N LYS A 135 -0.62 6.43 -4.10
CA LYS A 135 -1.92 6.08 -4.69
C LYS A 135 -2.85 5.40 -3.68
N TYR A 136 -2.28 4.59 -2.79
CA TYR A 136 -3.06 3.81 -1.81
C TYR A 136 -3.27 4.55 -0.48
N GLY A 137 -2.66 5.73 -0.30
CA GLY A 137 -2.69 6.45 0.96
C GLY A 137 -1.91 5.72 2.05
N ALA A 138 -0.76 5.17 1.67
CA ALA A 138 0.09 4.36 2.55
C ALA A 138 1.47 5.00 2.75
N LEU A 139 1.58 6.32 2.59
CA LEU A 139 2.82 7.05 2.88
C LEU A 139 3.00 7.19 4.38
N ALA A 140 4.24 7.02 4.84
CA ALA A 140 4.60 7.35 6.21
C ALA A 140 4.84 8.86 6.34
N ASP A 141 4.84 9.35 7.58
CA ASP A 141 5.19 10.75 7.85
C ASP A 141 6.64 11.04 7.48
N ASN A 142 7.52 10.04 7.60
CA ASN A 142 8.92 10.17 7.19
C ASN A 142 9.00 10.11 5.67
N PRO A 143 9.67 11.10 5.04
CA PRO A 143 9.78 11.12 3.59
C PRO A 143 10.44 9.87 3.01
N GLY A 144 9.91 9.40 1.89
CA GLY A 144 10.47 8.26 1.17
C GLY A 144 10.20 6.91 1.81
N MET A 145 9.22 6.83 2.71
CA MET A 145 8.88 5.59 3.39
C MET A 145 7.37 5.30 3.32
N THR A 146 7.03 4.04 3.46
CA THR A 146 5.64 3.56 3.51
C THR A 146 5.24 3.31 4.96
N ASN A 147 3.95 3.40 5.25
CA ASN A 147 3.43 3.09 6.59
C ASN A 147 3.02 1.60 6.65
N ARG A 148 2.31 1.19 7.72
CA ARG A 148 1.88 -0.21 7.92
C ARG A 148 0.40 -0.39 7.54
N ASN A 149 -0.01 0.16 6.41
CA ASN A 149 -1.38 -0.02 5.93
C ASN A 149 -1.49 -1.32 5.14
N LEU A 150 -2.63 -1.99 5.31
CA LEU A 150 -2.91 -3.25 4.64
C LEU A 150 -4.25 -3.14 3.93
N PHE A 151 -4.30 -3.69 2.72
CA PHE A 151 -5.53 -3.73 1.90
C PHE A 151 -5.73 -5.14 1.37
N VAL A 152 -6.96 -5.63 1.43
CA VAL A 152 -7.36 -6.86 0.74
C VAL A 152 -8.13 -6.44 -0.50
N VAL A 153 -7.62 -6.83 -1.66
CA VAL A 153 -8.27 -6.59 -2.96
C VAL A 153 -8.99 -7.87 -3.35
N GLY A 154 -10.29 -7.77 -3.55
CA GLY A 154 -11.10 -8.92 -3.96
C GLY A 154 -10.89 -9.32 -5.41
N PRO A 155 -11.43 -10.48 -5.82
CA PRO A 155 -11.32 -10.94 -7.22
C PRO A 155 -11.92 -9.95 -8.23
N ASP A 156 -12.83 -9.06 -7.79
CA ASP A 156 -13.44 -8.03 -8.61
C ASP A 156 -12.55 -6.78 -8.79
N GLY A 157 -11.37 -6.75 -8.13
CA GLY A 157 -10.44 -5.62 -8.21
C GLY A 157 -10.74 -4.47 -7.28
N LYS A 158 -11.69 -4.65 -6.35
CA LYS A 158 -12.07 -3.61 -5.38
C LYS A 158 -11.47 -3.91 -4.01
N ILE A 159 -11.21 -2.86 -3.24
CA ILE A 159 -10.78 -2.97 -1.84
C ILE A 159 -11.94 -3.59 -1.05
N ALA A 160 -11.73 -4.78 -0.50
CA ALA A 160 -12.75 -5.50 0.28
C ALA A 160 -12.56 -5.31 1.78
N TYR A 161 -11.33 -4.99 2.21
CA TYR A 161 -10.97 -4.82 3.63
C TYR A 161 -9.71 -3.96 3.70
N ARG A 162 -9.60 -3.20 4.79
CA ARG A 162 -8.36 -2.45 5.06
C ARG A 162 -8.08 -2.44 6.56
N ALA A 163 -6.80 -2.37 6.91
CA ALA A 163 -6.33 -2.11 8.26
C ALA A 163 -5.31 -0.98 8.17
N THR A 164 -5.63 0.18 8.74
CA THR A 164 -4.84 1.40 8.55
C THR A 164 -4.62 2.12 9.87
N PRO A 165 -3.53 1.75 10.59
CA PRO A 165 -2.52 0.75 10.25
C PRO A 165 -2.88 -0.68 10.72
N PHE A 166 -2.21 -1.67 10.16
CA PHE A 166 -2.28 -3.05 10.62
C PHE A 166 -1.56 -3.16 11.97
N GLN A 167 -2.19 -3.85 12.93
CA GLN A 167 -1.68 -3.99 14.29
C GLN A 167 -0.90 -5.31 14.41
N GLU A 168 0.37 -5.26 14.10
CA GLU A 168 1.21 -6.46 13.92
C GLU A 168 1.47 -7.26 15.20
N VAL A 169 1.20 -6.67 16.36
CA VAL A 169 1.35 -7.38 17.65
C VAL A 169 0.02 -7.86 18.23
N ASP A 170 -1.10 -7.55 17.56
CA ASP A 170 -2.43 -7.93 18.04
C ASP A 170 -2.90 -9.20 17.31
N PRO A 171 -3.08 -10.33 18.00
CA PRO A 171 -3.59 -11.55 17.36
C PRO A 171 -4.94 -11.34 16.65
N LYS A 172 -5.77 -10.43 17.15
CA LYS A 172 -7.06 -10.13 16.52
C LYS A 172 -6.90 -9.57 15.13
N ALA A 173 -5.83 -8.80 14.87
CA ALA A 173 -5.57 -8.25 13.53
C ALA A 173 -5.41 -9.36 12.48
N TYR A 174 -4.75 -10.45 12.86
CA TYR A 174 -4.57 -11.61 11.97
C TYR A 174 -5.86 -12.40 11.81
N GLN A 175 -6.67 -12.53 12.85
CA GLN A 175 -7.99 -13.17 12.78
C GLN A 175 -8.92 -12.39 11.84
N ASP A 176 -8.96 -11.07 11.99
CA ASP A 176 -9.78 -10.18 11.14
C ASP A 176 -9.33 -10.26 9.68
N LEU A 177 -8.01 -10.29 9.45
CA LEU A 177 -7.45 -10.45 8.10
C LEU A 177 -7.87 -11.79 7.51
N GLY A 178 -7.75 -12.87 8.27
CA GLY A 178 -8.17 -14.20 7.82
C GLY A 178 -9.64 -14.26 7.46
N ALA A 179 -10.51 -13.65 8.28
CA ALA A 179 -11.94 -13.56 8.02
C ALA A 179 -12.24 -12.78 6.72
N ALA A 180 -11.52 -11.67 6.50
CA ALA A 180 -11.69 -10.87 5.29
C ALA A 180 -11.30 -11.66 4.04
N ILE A 181 -10.21 -12.44 4.10
CA ILE A 181 -9.77 -13.29 3.00
C ILE A 181 -10.80 -14.39 2.72
N GLU A 182 -11.28 -15.06 3.77
CA GLU A 182 -12.30 -16.13 3.64
C GLU A 182 -13.57 -15.62 2.98
N LYS A 183 -13.99 -14.41 3.32
CA LYS A 183 -15.18 -13.78 2.76
C LYS A 183 -15.08 -13.61 1.24
N GLN A 184 -13.88 -13.39 0.71
CA GLN A 184 -13.67 -13.26 -0.73
C GLN A 184 -13.81 -14.61 -1.44
N ALA A 185 -13.39 -15.70 -0.81
CA ALA A 185 -13.58 -17.06 -1.37
C ALA A 185 -15.07 -17.41 -1.45
N ASP A 186 -15.88 -17.05 -0.46
CA ASP A 186 -17.31 -17.35 -0.39
C ASP A 186 -18.12 -16.58 -1.45
N GLY A 187 -17.61 -15.44 -1.90
CA GLY A 187 -18.25 -14.58 -2.89
C GLY A 187 -18.05 -14.99 -4.34
N ARG A 188 -17.32 -16.08 -4.62
CA ARG A 188 -17.01 -16.54 -5.99
C ARG A 188 -18.05 -17.47 -6.55
#